data_26277cfd3048789aab93b638b9939c02
#
_entry.id   26277cfd3048789aab93b638b9939c02
#
_cell.length_a   1.000
_cell.length_b   1.000
_cell.length_c   1.000
_cell.angle_alpha   90.00
_cell.angle_beta   90.00
_cell.angle_gamma   90.00
#
_symmetry.space_group_name_H-M   'P 1'
#
loop_
_entity.id
_entity.type
_entity.pdbx_description
1 polymer ?
#
loop_
_entity_poly.entity_id
_entity_poly.type
_entity_poly.pdbx_seq_one_letter_code
_entity_poly.pdbx_strand_id
1 'polypeptide(L)'
;ALYNRLSYLLELAKSTLEKKRKFIQEMYDRGLYPYTARYLKHFNNHFSTIGINGMNELLRNFTNDKENISTKFGRDFAIEMVEFLRDKIRTFQEETGNLYNLEATPAEGTTYRFAKEDKKRYPDIIQAGGGENIYYTNSTQLPANFTDDAYEALDLQDDLQTSYTGGTVFHLYMKERISSPKACKELVKSIISNYKLPYITITPVFSVCSKHGYIAGEHEFCPLCDAELIEKEKNNSK
;
A
#
# COMPACT_ATOMS: atom_id res chain seq x y z
N ALA A 1 2.49 -26.28 -2.36
CA ALA A 1 2.02 -25.72 -3.65
C ALA A 1 2.22 -24.21 -3.73
N LEU A 2 1.77 -23.41 -2.72
CA LEU A 2 1.83 -21.94 -2.71
C LEU A 2 3.28 -21.42 -2.85
N TYR A 3 4.18 -21.81 -1.95
CA TYR A 3 5.59 -21.37 -1.99
C TYR A 3 6.33 -21.77 -3.28
N ASN A 4 6.01 -22.93 -3.87
CA ASN A 4 6.57 -23.31 -5.18
C ASN A 4 6.11 -22.36 -6.28
N ARG A 5 4.84 -21.94 -6.24
CA ARG A 5 4.30 -20.96 -7.19
C ARG A 5 4.93 -19.58 -7.00
N LEU A 6 5.08 -19.14 -5.75
CA LEU A 6 5.77 -17.89 -5.42
C LEU A 6 7.24 -17.91 -5.88
N SER A 7 7.96 -19.01 -5.60
CA SER A 7 9.35 -19.17 -6.09
C SER A 7 9.44 -19.02 -7.60
N TYR A 8 8.54 -19.65 -8.36
CA TYR A 8 8.51 -19.52 -9.82
C TYR A 8 8.26 -18.08 -10.27
N LEU A 9 7.31 -17.38 -9.63
CA LEU A 9 7.02 -15.98 -9.96
C LEU A 9 8.18 -15.05 -9.62
N LEU A 10 8.87 -15.29 -8.51
CA LEU A 10 10.07 -14.56 -8.13
C LEU A 10 11.22 -14.75 -9.11
N GLU A 11 11.46 -15.97 -9.59
CA GLU A 11 12.46 -16.24 -10.63
C GLU A 11 12.13 -15.53 -11.94
N LEU A 12 10.86 -15.49 -12.31
CA LEU A 12 10.40 -14.72 -13.47
C LEU A 12 10.63 -13.22 -13.29
N ALA A 13 10.33 -12.69 -12.08
CA ALA A 13 10.56 -11.30 -11.73
C ALA A 13 12.07 -10.97 -11.79
N LYS A 14 12.93 -11.80 -11.19
CA LYS A 14 14.40 -11.65 -11.28
C LYS A 14 14.86 -11.59 -12.73
N SER A 15 14.48 -12.58 -13.54
CA SER A 15 14.85 -12.63 -14.96
C SER A 15 14.42 -11.37 -15.73
N THR A 16 13.24 -10.85 -15.43
CA THR A 16 12.71 -9.63 -16.04
C THR A 16 13.49 -8.40 -15.61
N LEU A 17 13.77 -8.28 -14.31
CA LEU A 17 14.51 -7.15 -13.74
C LEU A 17 15.96 -7.13 -14.24
N GLU A 18 16.63 -8.27 -14.37
CA GLU A 18 17.97 -8.33 -14.92
C GLU A 18 18.02 -7.91 -16.40
N LYS A 19 17.04 -8.33 -17.21
CA LYS A 19 16.90 -7.85 -18.60
C LYS A 19 16.68 -6.35 -18.66
N LYS A 20 15.82 -5.82 -17.78
CA LYS A 20 15.54 -4.39 -17.66
C LYS A 20 16.78 -3.62 -17.23
N ARG A 21 17.54 -4.11 -16.24
CA ARG A 21 18.78 -3.51 -15.78
C ARG A 21 19.80 -3.40 -16.91
N LYS A 22 19.99 -4.47 -17.67
CA LYS A 22 20.88 -4.49 -18.84
C LYS A 22 20.45 -3.45 -19.89
N PHE A 23 19.17 -3.40 -20.22
CA PHE A 23 18.65 -2.41 -21.18
C PHE A 23 18.84 -0.97 -20.69
N ILE A 24 18.59 -0.71 -19.40
CA ILE A 24 18.79 0.62 -18.82
C ILE A 24 20.28 1.01 -18.88
N GLN A 25 21.20 0.08 -18.63
CA GLN A 25 22.63 0.34 -18.74
C GLN A 25 23.03 0.69 -20.19
N GLU A 26 22.52 -0.05 -21.18
CA GLU A 26 22.74 0.29 -22.62
C GLU A 26 22.24 1.70 -22.95
N MET A 27 21.10 2.12 -22.41
CA MET A 27 20.56 3.47 -22.60
C MET A 27 21.40 4.52 -21.88
N TYR A 28 21.91 4.20 -20.70
CA TYR A 28 22.84 5.06 -19.96
C TYR A 28 24.13 5.30 -20.76
N ASP A 29 24.74 4.24 -21.29
CA ASP A 29 25.97 4.32 -22.09
C ASP A 29 25.79 5.15 -23.38
N ARG A 30 24.55 5.21 -23.88
CA ARG A 30 24.15 6.07 -25.01
C ARG A 30 23.84 7.51 -24.61
N GLY A 31 23.99 7.90 -23.34
CA GLY A 31 23.77 9.26 -22.83
C GLY A 31 22.32 9.65 -22.58
N LEU A 32 21.39 8.69 -22.53
CA LEU A 32 19.96 8.97 -22.33
C LEU A 32 19.58 9.30 -20.88
N TYR A 33 20.52 9.17 -19.95
CA TYR A 33 20.32 9.50 -18.52
C TYR A 33 21.32 10.56 -18.03
N PRO A 34 21.30 11.79 -18.55
CA PRO A 34 22.32 12.81 -18.28
C PRO A 34 22.37 13.21 -16.79
N TYR A 35 21.21 13.28 -16.13
CA TYR A 35 21.17 13.60 -14.68
C TYR A 35 21.70 12.46 -13.82
N THR A 36 21.34 11.21 -14.13
CA THR A 36 21.87 10.04 -13.44
C THR A 36 23.39 9.95 -13.62
N ALA A 37 23.88 10.15 -14.83
CA ALA A 37 25.31 10.18 -15.12
C ALA A 37 26.05 11.27 -14.32
N ARG A 38 25.44 12.45 -14.20
CA ARG A 38 26.05 13.58 -13.49
C ARG A 38 26.09 13.36 -11.97
N TYR A 39 24.99 12.87 -11.36
CA TYR A 39 24.84 12.85 -9.90
C TYR A 39 25.17 11.47 -9.29
N LEU A 40 24.80 10.40 -9.95
CA LEU A 40 24.93 9.03 -9.42
C LEU A 40 26.06 8.24 -10.08
N LYS A 41 26.50 8.65 -11.27
CA LYS A 41 27.60 8.08 -12.05
C LYS A 41 27.38 6.65 -12.56
N HIS A 42 26.59 5.82 -11.88
CA HIS A 42 26.33 4.42 -12.21
C HIS A 42 25.05 3.93 -11.55
N PHE A 43 24.55 2.75 -11.98
CA PHE A 43 23.37 2.11 -11.42
C PHE A 43 23.65 1.05 -10.35
N ASN A 44 24.90 0.87 -9.91
CA ASN A 44 25.28 -0.20 -8.98
C ASN A 44 24.56 -0.10 -7.62
N ASN A 45 24.21 1.11 -7.19
CA ASN A 45 23.51 1.37 -5.94
C ASN A 45 21.98 1.43 -6.10
N HIS A 46 21.47 1.09 -7.28
CA HIS A 46 20.01 1.05 -7.52
C HIS A 46 19.47 -0.35 -7.23
N PHE A 47 18.35 -0.37 -6.52
CA PHE A 47 17.65 -1.62 -6.23
C PHE A 47 16.79 -2.07 -7.40
N SER A 48 16.80 -3.38 -7.63
CA SER A 48 15.74 -4.08 -8.35
C SER A 48 14.64 -4.40 -7.35
N THR A 49 13.51 -3.72 -7.44
CA THR A 49 12.45 -3.78 -6.44
C THR A 49 11.38 -4.78 -6.84
N ILE A 50 11.01 -5.65 -5.91
CA ILE A 50 9.87 -6.54 -6.00
C ILE A 50 8.85 -6.09 -4.96
N GLY A 51 7.62 -5.81 -5.39
CA GLY A 51 6.51 -5.41 -4.54
C GLY A 51 5.48 -6.51 -4.40
N ILE A 52 4.76 -6.52 -3.29
CA ILE A 52 3.63 -7.43 -3.05
C ILE A 52 2.36 -6.64 -2.74
N ASN A 53 1.23 -7.23 -3.10
CA ASN A 53 -0.11 -6.70 -2.84
C ASN A 53 -1.08 -7.83 -2.54
N GLY A 54 -2.18 -7.53 -1.84
CA GLY A 54 -3.28 -8.45 -1.64
C GLY A 54 -3.04 -9.57 -0.63
N MET A 55 -2.19 -9.36 0.38
CA MET A 55 -1.96 -10.38 1.40
C MET A 55 -3.23 -10.71 2.17
N ASN A 56 -4.03 -9.71 2.49
CA ASN A 56 -5.30 -9.91 3.17
C ASN A 56 -6.25 -10.80 2.34
N GLU A 57 -6.40 -10.52 1.06
CA GLU A 57 -7.26 -11.28 0.16
C GLU A 57 -6.69 -12.69 -0.13
N LEU A 58 -5.36 -12.82 -0.17
CA LEU A 58 -4.72 -14.14 -0.24
C LEU A 58 -5.12 -15.01 0.94
N LEU A 59 -5.02 -14.49 2.17
CA LEU A 59 -5.40 -15.21 3.40
C LEU A 59 -6.87 -15.59 3.37
N ARG A 60 -7.75 -14.67 3.05
CA ARG A 60 -9.20 -14.90 2.99
C ARG A 60 -9.57 -16.00 1.98
N ASN A 61 -9.00 -15.93 0.77
CA ASN A 61 -9.24 -16.97 -0.25
C ASN A 61 -8.60 -18.30 0.13
N PHE A 62 -7.41 -18.30 0.72
CA PHE A 62 -6.70 -19.52 1.10
C PHE A 62 -7.37 -20.29 2.23
N THR A 63 -8.06 -19.58 3.13
CA THR A 63 -8.71 -20.15 4.32
C THR A 63 -10.23 -20.25 4.20
N ASN A 64 -10.80 -19.99 3.02
CA ASN A 64 -12.25 -19.88 2.79
C ASN A 64 -12.90 -18.86 3.75
N ASP A 65 -12.32 -17.67 3.81
CA ASP A 65 -12.74 -16.51 4.60
C ASP A 65 -12.75 -16.70 6.13
N LYS A 66 -12.02 -17.71 6.63
CA LYS A 66 -11.91 -17.97 8.08
C LYS A 66 -10.87 -17.10 8.76
N GLU A 67 -9.84 -16.70 8.03
CA GLU A 67 -8.71 -15.92 8.51
C GLU A 67 -8.44 -14.72 7.61
N ASN A 68 -7.90 -13.69 8.19
CA ASN A 68 -7.49 -12.46 7.49
C ASN A 68 -6.25 -11.87 8.16
N ILE A 69 -5.76 -10.75 7.63
CA ILE A 69 -4.50 -10.13 8.09
C ILE A 69 -4.54 -9.63 9.55
N SER A 70 -5.71 -9.42 10.14
CA SER A 70 -5.86 -8.97 11.53
C SER A 70 -5.86 -10.12 12.54
N THR A 71 -6.13 -11.35 12.10
CA THR A 71 -6.11 -12.51 12.99
C THR A 71 -4.68 -12.91 13.34
N LYS A 72 -4.51 -13.56 14.50
CA LYS A 72 -3.18 -14.05 14.90
C LYS A 72 -2.58 -14.99 13.86
N PHE A 73 -3.37 -15.96 13.38
CA PHE A 73 -2.93 -16.87 12.32
C PHE A 73 -2.55 -16.14 11.05
N GLY A 74 -3.40 -15.19 10.58
CA GLY A 74 -3.14 -14.45 9.35
C GLY A 74 -1.90 -13.59 9.44
N ARG A 75 -1.64 -12.95 10.57
CA ARG A 75 -0.43 -12.16 10.81
C ARG A 75 0.83 -13.03 10.84
N ASP A 76 0.80 -14.14 11.61
CA ASP A 76 1.94 -15.05 11.69
C ASP A 76 2.27 -15.64 10.29
N PHE A 77 1.27 -16.02 9.52
CA PHE A 77 1.42 -16.49 8.15
C PHE A 77 1.99 -15.41 7.22
N ALA A 78 1.52 -14.17 7.35
CA ALA A 78 2.02 -13.07 6.53
C ALA A 78 3.49 -12.75 6.82
N ILE A 79 3.90 -12.78 8.10
CA ILE A 79 5.31 -12.61 8.51
C ILE A 79 6.17 -13.73 7.90
N GLU A 80 5.77 -15.01 8.06
CA GLU A 80 6.47 -16.16 7.47
C GLU A 80 6.63 -16.00 5.95
N MET A 81 5.58 -15.58 5.27
CA MET A 81 5.62 -15.34 3.83
C MET A 81 6.56 -14.22 3.43
N VAL A 82 6.54 -13.08 4.14
CA VAL A 82 7.47 -11.96 3.89
C VAL A 82 8.91 -12.39 4.13
N GLU A 83 9.19 -13.17 5.17
CA GLU A 83 10.51 -13.73 5.43
C GLU A 83 10.97 -14.65 4.29
N PHE A 84 10.12 -15.55 3.83
CA PHE A 84 10.39 -16.40 2.67
C PHE A 84 10.74 -15.58 1.41
N LEU A 85 9.99 -14.52 1.14
CA LEU A 85 10.27 -13.63 0.01
C LEU A 85 11.61 -12.92 0.16
N ARG A 86 11.94 -12.45 1.37
CA ARG A 86 13.24 -11.82 1.68
C ARG A 86 14.41 -12.77 1.48
N ASP A 87 14.28 -14.00 1.92
CA ASP A 87 15.33 -15.01 1.74
C ASP A 87 15.59 -15.30 0.26
N LYS A 88 14.54 -15.42 -0.53
CA LYS A 88 14.65 -15.55 -1.99
C LYS A 88 15.33 -14.33 -2.63
N ILE A 89 14.95 -13.15 -2.21
CA ILE A 89 15.54 -11.90 -2.71
C ILE A 89 17.03 -11.80 -2.32
N ARG A 90 17.42 -12.26 -1.12
CA ARG A 90 18.83 -12.35 -0.72
C ARG A 90 19.61 -13.28 -1.64
N THR A 91 19.06 -14.45 -1.96
CA THR A 91 19.66 -15.37 -2.94
C THR A 91 19.86 -14.70 -4.30
N PHE A 92 18.92 -13.88 -4.76
CA PHE A 92 19.06 -13.15 -6.02
C PHE A 92 20.22 -12.14 -5.99
N GLN A 93 20.43 -11.47 -4.86
CA GLN A 93 21.60 -10.58 -4.70
C GLN A 93 22.91 -11.35 -4.78
N GLU A 94 22.98 -12.52 -4.14
CA GLU A 94 24.17 -13.39 -4.16
C GLU A 94 24.46 -13.92 -5.57
N GLU A 95 23.43 -14.34 -6.31
CA GLU A 95 23.58 -14.88 -7.66
C GLU A 95 23.93 -13.82 -8.72
N THR A 96 23.39 -12.62 -8.60
CA THR A 96 23.50 -11.57 -9.64
C THR A 96 24.55 -10.52 -9.34
N GLY A 97 24.94 -10.36 -8.07
CA GLY A 97 25.76 -9.25 -7.60
C GLY A 97 25.04 -7.88 -7.61
N ASN A 98 23.75 -7.85 -7.93
CA ASN A 98 22.94 -6.64 -7.96
C ASN A 98 22.13 -6.48 -6.68
N LEU A 99 21.75 -5.24 -6.35
CA LEU A 99 20.90 -4.96 -5.20
C LEU A 99 19.43 -5.25 -5.50
N TYR A 100 18.79 -5.94 -4.59
CA TYR A 100 17.36 -6.23 -4.60
C TYR A 100 16.71 -5.86 -3.29
N ASN A 101 15.45 -5.45 -3.31
CA ASN A 101 14.64 -5.24 -2.11
C ASN A 101 13.19 -5.69 -2.30
N LEU A 102 12.53 -5.91 -1.18
CA LEU A 102 11.10 -6.19 -1.08
C LEU A 102 10.38 -4.95 -0.59
N GLU A 103 9.41 -4.47 -1.35
CA GLU A 103 8.66 -3.25 -1.08
C GLU A 103 7.19 -3.55 -0.74
N ALA A 104 6.66 -2.83 0.23
CA ALA A 104 5.23 -2.73 0.47
C ALA A 104 4.61 -1.76 -0.54
N THR A 105 4.47 -2.21 -1.77
CA THR A 105 4.07 -1.38 -2.91
C THR A 105 2.59 -0.98 -2.84
N PRO A 106 2.23 0.31 -2.93
CA PRO A 106 0.84 0.73 -3.01
C PRO A 106 0.12 0.20 -4.26
N ALA A 107 0.67 0.41 -5.43
CA ALA A 107 0.22 -0.08 -6.74
C ALA A 107 -1.30 0.05 -7.00
N GLU A 108 -1.94 1.10 -6.52
CA GLU A 108 -3.39 1.30 -6.47
C GLU A 108 -4.12 1.02 -7.79
N GLY A 109 -3.66 1.61 -8.89
CA GLY A 109 -4.24 1.38 -10.21
C GLY A 109 -4.06 -0.06 -10.71
N THR A 110 -2.97 -0.73 -10.31
CA THR A 110 -2.68 -2.12 -10.68
C THR A 110 -3.55 -3.09 -9.88
N THR A 111 -3.71 -2.86 -8.59
CA THR A 111 -4.54 -3.69 -7.70
C THR A 111 -6.02 -3.64 -8.09
N TYR A 112 -6.52 -2.46 -8.47
CA TYR A 112 -7.86 -2.29 -9.01
C TYR A 112 -8.06 -3.06 -10.32
N ARG A 113 -7.12 -2.92 -11.26
CA ARG A 113 -7.17 -3.61 -12.54
C ARG A 113 -7.13 -5.13 -12.38
N PHE A 114 -6.23 -5.64 -11.54
CA PHE A 114 -6.13 -7.07 -11.27
C PHE A 114 -7.39 -7.60 -10.60
N ALA A 115 -7.93 -6.88 -9.61
CA ALA A 115 -9.17 -7.28 -8.97
C ALA A 115 -10.32 -7.40 -9.98
N LYS A 116 -10.46 -6.45 -10.90
CA LYS A 116 -11.48 -6.51 -11.97
C LYS A 116 -11.28 -7.70 -12.93
N GLU A 117 -10.05 -7.95 -13.36
CA GLU A 117 -9.78 -9.05 -14.27
C GLU A 117 -9.95 -10.41 -13.58
N ASP A 118 -9.53 -10.53 -12.33
CA ASP A 118 -9.69 -11.76 -11.57
C ASP A 118 -11.17 -12.04 -11.27
N LYS A 119 -11.98 -11.03 -10.97
CA LYS A 119 -13.42 -11.20 -10.75
C LYS A 119 -14.15 -11.74 -11.97
N LYS A 120 -13.74 -11.36 -13.18
CA LYS A 120 -14.28 -11.90 -14.42
C LYS A 120 -13.94 -13.37 -14.60
N ARG A 121 -12.74 -13.80 -14.20
CA ARG A 121 -12.24 -15.17 -14.35
C ARG A 121 -12.70 -16.10 -13.23
N TYR A 122 -12.80 -15.54 -12.05
CA TYR A 122 -13.13 -16.22 -10.79
C TYR A 122 -14.25 -15.46 -10.07
N PRO A 123 -15.52 -15.68 -10.42
CA PRO A 123 -16.64 -14.92 -9.87
C PRO A 123 -16.77 -14.98 -8.33
N ASP A 124 -16.30 -16.07 -7.73
CA ASP A 124 -16.36 -16.31 -6.28
C ASP A 124 -15.13 -15.78 -5.52
N ILE A 125 -14.14 -15.19 -6.23
CA ILE A 125 -12.93 -14.68 -5.56
C ILE A 125 -13.28 -13.57 -4.55
N ILE A 126 -12.69 -13.68 -3.38
CA ILE A 126 -12.86 -12.71 -2.30
C ILE A 126 -11.89 -11.55 -2.53
N GLN A 127 -12.42 -10.34 -2.51
CA GLN A 127 -11.69 -9.10 -2.75
C GLN A 127 -12.09 -8.04 -1.73
N ALA A 128 -11.32 -6.98 -1.62
CA ALA A 128 -11.68 -5.79 -0.87
C ALA A 128 -12.60 -4.87 -1.70
N GLY A 129 -13.28 -3.96 -1.00
CA GLY A 129 -14.24 -3.05 -1.61
C GLY A 129 -15.59 -3.71 -1.89
N GLY A 130 -16.39 -3.08 -2.76
CA GLY A 130 -17.72 -3.58 -3.13
C GLY A 130 -18.25 -2.96 -4.41
N GLY A 131 -19.25 -3.60 -5.01
CA GLY A 131 -19.85 -3.15 -6.27
C GLY A 131 -18.81 -3.05 -7.39
N GLU A 132 -18.68 -1.86 -7.98
CA GLU A 132 -17.70 -1.59 -9.03
C GLU A 132 -16.30 -1.21 -8.50
N ASN A 133 -16.19 -0.89 -7.22
CA ASN A 133 -14.96 -0.43 -6.56
C ASN A 133 -14.25 -1.57 -5.83
N ILE A 134 -13.93 -2.63 -6.55
CA ILE A 134 -13.18 -3.79 -6.04
C ILE A 134 -11.67 -3.56 -6.22
N TYR A 135 -10.88 -3.99 -5.23
CA TYR A 135 -9.43 -3.88 -5.28
C TYR A 135 -8.76 -4.97 -4.42
N TYR A 136 -7.46 -5.11 -4.53
CA TYR A 136 -6.64 -5.84 -3.57
C TYR A 136 -6.02 -4.88 -2.57
N THR A 137 -6.08 -5.22 -1.30
CA THR A 137 -5.49 -4.41 -0.23
C THR A 137 -3.99 -4.23 -0.47
N ASN A 138 -3.52 -3.03 -0.19
CA ASN A 138 -2.13 -2.67 -0.34
C ASN A 138 -1.22 -3.58 0.52
N SER A 139 -0.21 -4.17 -0.10
CA SER A 139 0.81 -5.02 0.54
C SER A 139 0.27 -5.97 1.62
N THR A 140 0.74 -5.85 2.85
CA THR A 140 0.27 -6.54 4.07
C THR A 140 -0.56 -5.63 4.97
N GLN A 141 -1.10 -4.53 4.46
CA GLN A 141 -1.87 -3.58 5.24
C GLN A 141 -3.26 -4.12 5.61
N LEU A 142 -3.85 -3.49 6.63
CA LEU A 142 -5.26 -3.68 6.98
C LEU A 142 -6.15 -3.09 5.89
N PRO A 143 -7.35 -3.63 5.66
CA PRO A 143 -8.37 -2.94 4.87
C PRO A 143 -8.64 -1.54 5.44
N ALA A 144 -8.87 -0.56 4.55
CA ALA A 144 -8.96 0.85 4.91
C ALA A 144 -9.98 1.19 6.01
N ASN A 145 -11.07 0.40 6.12
CA ASN A 145 -12.13 0.60 7.10
C ASN A 145 -12.11 -0.47 8.22
N PHE A 146 -10.95 -1.06 8.49
CA PHE A 146 -10.86 -2.14 9.48
C PHE A 146 -11.14 -1.65 10.90
N THR A 147 -10.50 -0.58 11.32
CA THR A 147 -10.66 0.01 12.65
C THR A 147 -10.55 1.53 12.61
N ASP A 148 -11.17 2.16 13.60
CA ASP A 148 -11.06 3.61 13.85
C ASP A 148 -10.02 3.92 14.94
N ASP A 149 -9.52 2.87 15.61
CA ASP A 149 -8.48 3.02 16.62
C ASP A 149 -7.09 2.98 15.97
N ALA A 150 -6.42 4.12 16.05
CA ALA A 150 -5.08 4.31 15.53
C ALA A 150 -4.06 3.35 16.14
N TYR A 151 -4.16 3.10 17.44
CA TYR A 151 -3.20 2.25 18.15
C TYR A 151 -3.45 0.77 17.88
N GLU A 152 -4.71 0.35 17.76
CA GLU A 152 -5.04 -1.01 17.32
C GLU A 152 -4.45 -1.27 15.91
N ALA A 153 -4.59 -0.34 14.99
CA ALA A 153 -4.02 -0.46 13.66
C ALA A 153 -2.48 -0.55 13.69
N LEU A 154 -1.84 0.26 14.51
CA LEU A 154 -0.38 0.26 14.70
C LEU A 154 0.12 -1.05 15.31
N ASP A 155 -0.53 -1.54 16.35
CA ASP A 155 -0.19 -2.82 17.02
C ASP A 155 -0.28 -4.03 16.08
N LEU A 156 -1.25 -4.02 15.16
CA LEU A 156 -1.40 -5.07 14.16
C LEU A 156 -0.40 -4.98 13.02
N GLN A 157 0.18 -3.81 12.76
CA GLN A 157 0.98 -3.56 11.56
C GLN A 157 2.48 -3.35 11.81
N ASP A 158 2.92 -3.03 13.03
CA ASP A 158 4.32 -2.68 13.29
C ASP A 158 5.29 -3.77 12.83
N ASP A 159 5.10 -5.01 13.23
CA ASP A 159 5.96 -6.13 12.87
C ASP A 159 5.91 -6.44 11.35
N LEU A 160 4.72 -6.33 10.75
CA LEU A 160 4.54 -6.59 9.32
C LEU A 160 5.24 -5.53 8.47
N GLN A 161 5.05 -4.25 8.78
CA GLN A 161 5.62 -3.15 8.01
C GLN A 161 7.13 -3.05 8.18
N THR A 162 7.67 -3.43 9.34
CA THR A 162 9.11 -3.47 9.60
C THR A 162 9.82 -4.67 8.98
N SER A 163 9.08 -5.65 8.49
CA SER A 163 9.63 -6.84 7.83
C SER A 163 10.09 -6.59 6.40
N TYR A 164 9.72 -5.50 5.78
CA TYR A 164 10.15 -5.14 4.43
C TYR A 164 11.60 -4.62 4.41
N THR A 165 12.30 -4.85 3.29
CA THR A 165 13.68 -4.37 3.07
C THR A 165 13.74 -3.16 2.15
N GLY A 166 12.64 -2.86 1.46
CA GLY A 166 12.44 -1.67 0.65
C GLY A 166 11.52 -0.66 1.33
N GLY A 167 10.82 0.14 0.54
CA GLY A 167 9.88 1.12 1.03
C GLY A 167 8.63 0.49 1.65
N THR A 168 8.13 1.12 2.69
CA THR A 168 6.78 0.88 3.21
C THR A 168 6.22 2.19 3.73
N VAL A 169 4.92 2.37 3.58
CA VAL A 169 4.17 3.51 4.13
C VAL A 169 2.97 2.95 4.87
N PHE A 170 2.87 3.23 6.14
CA PHE A 170 1.66 2.93 6.89
C PHE A 170 0.71 4.13 6.87
N HIS A 171 -0.47 3.95 6.27
CA HIS A 171 -1.50 4.96 6.21
C HIS A 171 -2.43 4.82 7.42
N LEU A 172 -2.35 5.78 8.33
CA LEU A 172 -3.25 5.89 9.46
C LEU A 172 -4.46 6.72 9.03
N TYR A 173 -5.57 6.05 8.73
CA TYR A 173 -6.83 6.69 8.36
C TYR A 173 -7.58 7.11 9.62
N MET A 174 -7.81 8.42 9.75
CA MET A 174 -8.53 9.00 10.89
C MET A 174 -9.92 9.41 10.46
N LYS A 175 -10.98 8.83 11.04
CA LYS A 175 -12.36 9.27 10.76
C LYS A 175 -12.65 10.67 11.27
N GLU A 176 -11.91 11.11 12.28
CA GLU A 176 -12.08 12.42 12.88
C GLU A 176 -10.94 13.36 12.50
N ARG A 177 -11.28 14.65 12.44
CA ARG A 177 -10.28 15.70 12.29
C ARG A 177 -9.47 15.83 13.57
N ILE A 178 -8.15 15.86 13.46
CA ILE A 178 -7.28 16.18 14.59
C ILE A 178 -7.59 17.59 15.08
N SER A 179 -7.92 17.73 16.35
CA SER A 179 -8.50 18.94 16.94
C SER A 179 -7.53 20.14 16.95
N SER A 180 -6.22 19.90 16.95
CA SER A 180 -5.21 20.96 17.00
C SER A 180 -3.84 20.50 16.51
N PRO A 181 -2.96 21.43 16.09
CA PRO A 181 -1.56 21.12 15.77
C PRO A 181 -0.82 20.46 16.93
N LYS A 182 -1.16 20.82 18.17
CA LYS A 182 -0.57 20.20 19.36
C LYS A 182 -0.96 18.74 19.48
N ALA A 183 -2.23 18.41 19.29
CA ALA A 183 -2.70 17.01 19.31
C ALA A 183 -2.03 16.17 18.21
N CYS A 184 -1.87 16.72 17.00
CA CYS A 184 -1.15 16.06 15.92
C CYS A 184 0.32 15.79 16.29
N LYS A 185 1.00 16.79 16.85
CA LYS A 185 2.39 16.65 17.31
C LYS A 185 2.54 15.56 18.37
N GLU A 186 1.66 15.52 19.36
CA GLU A 186 1.70 14.50 20.42
C GLU A 186 1.41 13.11 19.88
N LEU A 187 0.46 12.96 18.95
CA LEU A 187 0.18 11.70 18.27
C LEU A 187 1.42 11.19 17.51
N VAL A 188 2.01 12.03 16.65
CA VAL A 188 3.23 11.67 15.90
C VAL A 188 4.35 11.29 16.85
N LYS A 189 4.59 12.09 17.91
CA LYS A 189 5.62 11.80 18.90
C LYS A 189 5.37 10.48 19.62
N SER A 190 4.13 10.19 20.00
CA SER A 190 3.75 8.91 20.61
C SER A 190 4.06 7.74 19.68
N ILE A 191 3.68 7.84 18.40
CA ILE A 191 3.91 6.78 17.42
C ILE A 191 5.41 6.51 17.23
N ILE A 192 6.21 7.53 16.93
CA ILE A 192 7.65 7.34 16.67
C ILE A 192 8.45 6.92 17.91
N SER A 193 7.90 7.11 19.13
CA SER A 193 8.53 6.69 20.37
C SER A 193 8.21 5.25 20.76
N ASN A 194 7.10 4.69 20.30
CA ASN A 194 6.61 3.37 20.72
C ASN A 194 6.61 2.32 19.63
N TYR A 195 6.66 2.72 18.36
CA TYR A 195 6.61 1.83 17.18
C TYR A 195 7.88 1.95 16.35
N LYS A 196 8.18 0.89 15.58
CA LYS A 196 9.37 0.79 14.72
C LYS A 196 9.07 1.13 13.27
N LEU A 197 7.83 1.47 12.95
CA LEU A 197 7.38 1.81 11.60
C LEU A 197 8.30 2.85 10.95
N PRO A 198 8.90 2.56 9.79
CA PRO A 198 9.89 3.46 9.17
C PRO A 198 9.25 4.70 8.55
N TYR A 199 7.98 4.63 8.17
CA TYR A 199 7.24 5.74 7.59
C TYR A 199 5.74 5.62 7.86
N ILE A 200 5.15 6.69 8.34
CA ILE A 200 3.71 6.80 8.61
C ILE A 200 3.12 8.02 7.92
N THR A 201 1.86 7.93 7.52
CA THR A 201 1.05 9.09 7.16
C THR A 201 -0.19 9.15 8.04
N ILE A 202 -0.57 10.34 8.47
CA ILE A 202 -1.85 10.56 9.14
C ILE A 202 -2.78 11.18 8.09
N THR A 203 -3.78 10.42 7.68
CA THR A 203 -4.70 10.79 6.61
C THR A 203 -6.09 10.99 7.20
N PRO A 204 -6.55 12.23 7.38
CA PRO A 204 -7.91 12.49 7.79
C PRO A 204 -8.89 12.08 6.67
N VAL A 205 -10.05 11.57 7.05
CA VAL A 205 -11.12 11.33 6.09
C VAL A 205 -11.65 12.65 5.57
N PHE A 206 -11.89 12.71 4.29
CA PHE A 206 -12.51 13.85 3.61
C PHE A 206 -13.48 13.38 2.53
N SER A 207 -14.52 14.17 2.33
CA SER A 207 -15.44 14.03 1.20
C SER A 207 -15.02 14.95 0.07
N VAL A 208 -15.35 14.60 -1.16
CA VAL A 208 -15.05 15.42 -2.33
C VAL A 208 -16.38 15.90 -2.95
N CYS A 209 -16.58 17.21 -2.97
CA CYS A 209 -17.66 17.84 -3.69
C CYS A 209 -17.19 18.36 -5.04
N SER A 210 -17.92 18.09 -6.11
CA SER A 210 -17.60 18.60 -7.46
C SER A 210 -17.53 20.14 -7.56
N LYS A 211 -18.24 20.85 -6.67
CA LYS A 211 -18.30 22.29 -6.62
C LYS A 211 -17.34 22.91 -5.62
N HIS A 212 -17.21 22.32 -4.40
CA HIS A 212 -16.46 22.89 -3.30
C HIS A 212 -15.11 22.21 -3.02
N GLY A 213 -14.78 21.16 -3.79
CA GLY A 213 -13.53 20.41 -3.59
C GLY A 213 -13.53 19.56 -2.32
N TYR A 214 -12.39 19.54 -1.63
CA TYR A 214 -12.18 18.71 -0.44
C TYR A 214 -12.87 19.32 0.79
N ILE A 215 -13.66 18.47 1.47
CA ILE A 215 -14.41 18.83 2.69
C ILE A 215 -13.98 17.86 3.79
N ALA A 216 -13.51 18.38 4.92
CA ALA A 216 -13.04 17.56 6.02
C ALA A 216 -14.17 16.74 6.64
N GLY A 217 -13.94 15.45 6.84
CA GLY A 217 -14.88 14.49 7.40
C GLY A 217 -15.66 13.70 6.34
N GLU A 218 -16.39 12.71 6.80
CA GLU A 218 -17.26 11.89 5.97
C GLU A 218 -18.65 12.54 5.89
N HIS A 219 -19.07 12.92 4.70
CA HIS A 219 -20.34 13.58 4.44
C HIS A 219 -21.06 12.87 3.29
N GLU A 220 -22.30 12.46 3.50
CA GLU A 220 -23.15 11.92 2.47
C GLU A 220 -23.52 13.02 1.45
N PHE A 221 -23.76 14.22 1.94
CA PHE A 221 -24.03 15.42 1.14
C PHE A 221 -23.06 16.54 1.52
N CYS A 222 -22.78 17.42 0.59
CA CYS A 222 -21.87 18.54 0.83
C CYS A 222 -22.51 19.61 1.72
N PRO A 223 -22.03 19.86 2.94
CA PRO A 223 -22.62 20.86 3.84
C PRO A 223 -22.56 22.29 3.29
N LEU A 224 -21.61 22.58 2.41
CA LEU A 224 -21.53 23.89 1.75
C LEU A 224 -22.60 24.04 0.65
N CYS A 225 -22.91 22.97 -0.10
CA CYS A 225 -24.02 22.99 -1.04
C CYS A 225 -25.36 23.16 -0.31
N ASP A 226 -25.54 22.48 0.81
CA ASP A 226 -26.76 22.57 1.61
C ASP A 226 -26.94 23.98 2.18
N ALA A 227 -25.89 24.58 2.69
CA ALA A 227 -25.91 25.97 3.17
C ALA A 227 -26.31 26.95 2.05
N GLU A 228 -25.76 26.79 0.84
CA GLU A 228 -26.11 27.63 -0.31
C GLU A 228 -27.56 27.44 -0.76
N LEU A 229 -28.12 26.22 -0.68
CA LEU A 229 -29.51 25.96 -1.00
C LEU A 229 -30.43 26.66 -0.01
N ILE A 230 -30.14 26.55 1.29
CA ILE A 230 -30.89 27.22 2.36
C ILE A 230 -30.86 28.76 2.18
N GLU A 231 -29.72 29.32 1.81
CA GLU A 231 -29.57 30.77 1.59
C GLU A 231 -30.40 31.25 0.37
N LYS A 232 -30.39 30.46 -0.72
CA LYS A 232 -31.21 30.75 -1.89
C LYS A 232 -32.70 30.69 -1.60
N GLU A 233 -33.15 29.71 -0.83
CA GLU A 233 -34.55 29.63 -0.42
C GLU A 233 -35.00 30.83 0.43
N LYS A 234 -34.15 31.27 1.38
CA LYS A 234 -34.42 32.47 2.18
C LYS A 234 -34.50 33.75 1.36
N ASN A 235 -33.69 33.85 0.31
CA ASN A 235 -33.69 35.02 -0.58
C ASN A 235 -34.87 35.04 -1.57
N ASN A 236 -35.37 33.86 -1.97
CA ASN A 236 -36.55 33.74 -2.83
C ASN A 236 -37.90 33.88 -2.09
N SER A 237 -37.88 33.88 -0.75
CA SER A 237 -39.05 34.01 0.11
C SER A 237 -39.25 35.44 0.62
N LYS A 238 -38.44 36.40 0.13
CA LYS A 238 -38.61 37.84 0.33
C LYS A 238 -39.08 38.50 -0.97
#